data_ba5f399ac65aa99b2823916659398791
#
_entry.id   ba5f399ac65aa99b2823916659398791
#
_cell.length_a   1.000
_cell.length_b   1.000
_cell.length_c   1.000
_cell.angle_alpha   90.00
_cell.angle_beta   90.00
_cell.angle_gamma   90.00
#
_symmetry.space_group_name_H-M   'P 1'
#
loop_
_entity.id
_entity.type
_entity.pdbx_description
1 polymer ?
#
loop_
_entity_poly.entity_id
_entity_poly.type
_entity_poly.pdbx_seq_one_letter_code
_entity_poly.pdbx_strand_id
1 'polypeptide(L)'
;MKLHTGENTIDGIPVVVTRRRARHIRVWVKADGTVAMTVPFWGATLAQGADFLASKWGWVCETRKSVLSRPAPTVRVISANDAAQLQSLLAELHALWVDRLVEPATTWKIRRMKTRWGVCNYVRRRITYSLMLAGMPRELVEYVVVHELTHLKAHGHGPRFQAYMDARLPEWRTLRKRLNHRES
;
A
#
# COMPACT_ATOMS: atom_id res chain seq x y z
N MET A 1 27.55 -7.93 -15.77
CA MET A 1 27.52 -7.19 -14.48
C MET A 1 27.67 -8.17 -13.34
N LYS A 2 28.62 -7.97 -12.41
CA LYS A 2 28.74 -8.86 -11.23
C LYS A 2 28.08 -8.18 -10.03
N LEU A 3 27.14 -8.86 -9.40
CA LEU A 3 26.50 -8.40 -8.16
C LEU A 3 26.91 -9.28 -6.98
N HIS A 4 27.02 -8.67 -5.82
CA HIS A 4 27.16 -9.37 -4.53
C HIS A 4 26.03 -8.98 -3.59
N THR A 5 25.78 -9.79 -2.59
CA THR A 5 24.82 -9.45 -1.53
C THR A 5 25.35 -8.26 -0.74
N GLY A 6 24.50 -7.28 -0.49
CA GLY A 6 24.87 -6.02 0.14
C GLY A 6 24.80 -4.85 -0.83
N GLU A 7 25.63 -3.84 -0.59
CA GLU A 7 25.68 -2.61 -1.37
C GLU A 7 26.54 -2.77 -2.61
N ASN A 8 26.01 -2.38 -3.74
CA ASN A 8 26.68 -2.35 -5.05
C ASN A 8 26.48 -0.95 -5.64
N THR A 9 27.31 -0.59 -6.61
CA THR A 9 27.13 0.63 -7.40
C THR A 9 27.18 0.26 -8.88
N ILE A 10 26.18 0.70 -9.65
CA ILE A 10 26.08 0.48 -11.10
C ILE A 10 25.79 1.84 -11.74
N ASP A 11 26.65 2.26 -12.65
CA ASP A 11 26.56 3.57 -13.34
C ASP A 11 26.37 4.75 -12.34
N GLY A 12 27.06 4.70 -11.18
CA GLY A 12 26.93 5.69 -10.12
C GLY A 12 25.64 5.59 -9.29
N ILE A 13 24.78 4.59 -9.54
CA ILE A 13 23.52 4.37 -8.81
C ILE A 13 23.73 3.32 -7.72
N PRO A 14 23.39 3.62 -6.44
CA PRO A 14 23.49 2.63 -5.37
C PRO A 14 22.43 1.55 -5.53
N VAL A 15 22.85 0.29 -5.48
CA VAL A 15 22.01 -0.91 -5.60
C VAL A 15 22.23 -1.81 -4.41
N VAL A 16 21.21 -1.98 -3.59
CA VAL A 16 21.25 -2.87 -2.42
C VAL A 16 20.62 -4.20 -2.76
N VAL A 17 21.41 -5.25 -2.75
CA VAL A 17 20.99 -6.62 -3.05
C VAL A 17 20.82 -7.42 -1.77
N THR A 18 19.63 -7.96 -1.56
CA THR A 18 19.34 -8.85 -0.42
C THR A 18 18.91 -10.23 -0.89
N ARG A 19 19.42 -11.27 -0.25
CA ARG A 19 18.89 -12.62 -0.41
C ARG A 19 17.87 -12.89 0.68
N ARG A 20 16.69 -13.39 0.28
CA ARG A 20 15.59 -13.70 1.22
C ARG A 20 14.80 -14.92 0.75
N ARG A 21 13.98 -15.47 1.64
CA ARG A 21 12.96 -16.46 1.29
C ARG A 21 11.86 -15.74 0.50
N ALA A 22 11.96 -15.78 -0.81
CA ALA A 22 11.03 -15.17 -1.76
C ALA A 22 10.80 -16.12 -2.93
N ARG A 23 9.70 -15.93 -3.68
CA ARG A 23 9.39 -16.75 -4.87
C ARG A 23 10.05 -16.21 -6.14
N HIS A 24 10.22 -14.88 -6.21
CA HIS A 24 10.67 -14.20 -7.43
C HIS A 24 11.74 -13.15 -7.12
N ILE A 25 12.60 -12.87 -8.09
CA ILE A 25 13.46 -11.69 -8.07
C ILE A 25 12.57 -10.44 -8.13
N ARG A 26 12.87 -9.45 -7.30
CA ARG A 26 12.17 -8.16 -7.29
C ARG A 26 13.16 -7.03 -7.30
N VAL A 27 12.85 -5.98 -8.06
CA VAL A 27 13.59 -4.72 -8.11
C VAL A 27 12.62 -3.59 -7.87
N TRP A 28 13.01 -2.61 -7.08
CA TRP A 28 12.26 -1.38 -6.86
C TRP A 28 13.20 -0.23 -6.54
N VAL A 29 12.76 0.99 -6.79
CA VAL A 29 13.47 2.22 -6.45
C VAL A 29 12.87 2.78 -5.16
N LYS A 30 13.73 3.09 -4.18
CA LYS A 30 13.34 3.74 -2.93
C LYS A 30 13.16 5.24 -3.12
N ALA A 31 12.52 5.90 -2.15
CA ALA A 31 12.31 7.35 -2.17
C ALA A 31 13.61 8.18 -2.21
N ASP A 32 14.71 7.64 -1.70
CA ASP A 32 16.06 8.23 -1.76
C ASP A 32 16.79 7.99 -3.08
N GLY A 33 16.14 7.34 -4.04
CA GLY A 33 16.74 6.97 -5.32
C GLY A 33 17.63 5.73 -5.28
N THR A 34 17.80 5.09 -4.12
CA THR A 34 18.50 3.81 -4.01
C THR A 34 17.70 2.69 -4.68
N VAL A 35 18.35 1.88 -5.49
CA VAL A 35 17.73 0.68 -6.06
C VAL A 35 17.84 -0.47 -5.08
N ALA A 36 16.73 -1.10 -4.74
CA ALA A 36 16.72 -2.29 -3.91
C ALA A 36 16.33 -3.51 -4.73
N MET A 37 17.06 -4.61 -4.52
CA MET A 37 16.78 -5.87 -5.18
C MET A 37 16.70 -7.02 -4.17
N THR A 38 15.73 -7.88 -4.35
CA THR A 38 15.63 -9.16 -3.63
C THR A 38 15.88 -10.30 -4.60
N VAL A 39 16.84 -11.17 -4.25
CA VAL A 39 17.09 -12.43 -4.95
C VAL A 39 16.70 -13.58 -4.02
N PRO A 40 15.88 -14.55 -4.46
CA PRO A 40 15.54 -15.72 -3.66
C PRO A 40 16.78 -16.51 -3.21
N PHE A 41 16.73 -17.10 -2.01
CA PHE A 41 17.78 -18.02 -1.58
C PHE A 41 17.82 -19.29 -2.44
N TRP A 42 16.64 -19.79 -2.83
CA TRP A 42 16.46 -20.96 -3.68
C TRP A 42 15.79 -20.55 -5.00
N GLY A 43 16.18 -21.22 -6.06
CA GLY A 43 15.59 -21.02 -7.38
C GLY A 43 16.12 -19.81 -8.17
N ALA A 44 17.07 -19.02 -7.63
CA ALA A 44 17.74 -17.98 -8.37
C ALA A 44 19.17 -17.73 -7.88
N THR A 45 20.08 -17.49 -8.80
CA THR A 45 21.48 -17.10 -8.55
C THR A 45 21.63 -15.59 -8.58
N LEU A 46 22.75 -15.07 -8.05
CA LEU A 46 23.08 -13.65 -8.17
C LEU A 46 23.35 -13.25 -9.63
N ALA A 47 23.85 -14.17 -10.47
CA ALA A 47 24.02 -13.93 -11.90
C ALA A 47 22.66 -13.70 -12.59
N GLN A 48 21.69 -14.56 -12.33
CA GLN A 48 20.31 -14.36 -12.83
C GLN A 48 19.67 -13.07 -12.29
N GLY A 49 19.99 -12.70 -11.05
CA GLY A 49 19.62 -11.38 -10.50
C GLY A 49 20.23 -10.23 -11.29
N ALA A 50 21.51 -10.34 -11.63
CA ALA A 50 22.21 -9.35 -12.44
C ALA A 50 21.60 -9.20 -13.84
N ASP A 51 21.31 -10.30 -14.50
CA ASP A 51 20.67 -10.32 -15.83
C ASP A 51 19.26 -9.71 -15.78
N PHE A 52 18.48 -10.07 -14.75
CA PHE A 52 17.17 -9.48 -14.53
C PHE A 52 17.23 -7.97 -14.29
N LEU A 53 18.19 -7.50 -13.46
CA LEU A 53 18.38 -6.07 -13.23
C LEU A 53 18.79 -5.36 -14.52
N ALA A 54 19.72 -5.94 -15.30
CA ALA A 54 20.14 -5.40 -16.59
C ALA A 54 18.95 -5.25 -17.56
N SER A 55 18.07 -6.25 -17.63
CA SER A 55 16.86 -6.20 -18.46
C SER A 55 15.87 -5.10 -18.05
N LYS A 56 15.94 -4.63 -16.80
CA LYS A 56 15.08 -3.58 -16.23
C LYS A 56 15.79 -2.25 -16.05
N TRP A 57 17.04 -2.13 -16.46
CA TRP A 57 17.86 -0.97 -16.13
C TRP A 57 17.30 0.36 -16.68
N GLY A 58 16.79 0.38 -17.90
CA GLY A 58 16.11 1.54 -18.47
C GLY A 58 14.93 2.00 -17.61
N TRP A 59 14.04 1.06 -17.22
CA TRP A 59 12.93 1.34 -16.31
C TRP A 59 13.41 1.84 -14.94
N VAL A 60 14.50 1.28 -14.40
CA VAL A 60 15.10 1.72 -13.13
C VAL A 60 15.55 3.18 -13.22
N CYS A 61 16.27 3.54 -14.29
CA CYS A 61 16.75 4.90 -14.50
C CYS A 61 15.60 5.92 -14.62
N GLU A 62 14.58 5.60 -15.39
CA GLU A 62 13.38 6.45 -15.54
C GLU A 62 12.62 6.60 -14.23
N THR A 63 12.38 5.48 -13.54
CA THR A 63 11.70 5.49 -12.24
C THR A 63 12.49 6.30 -11.21
N ARG A 64 13.82 6.12 -11.17
CA ARG A 64 14.70 6.88 -10.28
C ARG A 64 14.63 8.39 -10.57
N LYS A 65 14.70 8.78 -11.84
CA LYS A 65 14.56 10.18 -12.26
C LYS A 65 13.22 10.75 -11.79
N SER A 66 12.13 10.01 -11.99
CA SER A 66 10.80 10.38 -11.53
C SER A 66 10.70 10.49 -10.00
N VAL A 67 11.32 9.57 -9.26
CA VAL A 67 11.32 9.59 -7.79
C VAL A 67 12.11 10.79 -7.25
N LEU A 68 13.28 11.06 -7.80
CA LEU A 68 14.14 12.17 -7.36
C LEU A 68 13.63 13.54 -7.76
N SER A 69 12.82 13.64 -8.83
CA SER A 69 12.19 14.89 -9.24
C SER A 69 10.93 15.23 -8.43
N ARG A 70 10.42 14.29 -7.62
CA ARG A 70 9.28 14.56 -6.74
C ARG A 70 9.72 15.46 -5.59
N PRO A 71 8.92 16.48 -5.24
CA PRO A 71 9.17 17.22 -4.01
C PRO A 71 9.15 16.24 -2.83
N ALA A 72 10.04 16.47 -1.86
CA ALA A 72 10.10 15.68 -0.65
C ALA A 72 8.68 15.55 -0.06
N PRO A 73 8.25 14.35 0.34
CA PRO A 73 6.92 14.19 0.92
C PRO A 73 6.82 15.12 2.12
N THR A 74 5.95 16.09 2.04
CA THR A 74 5.63 16.97 3.18
C THR A 74 5.10 16.06 4.28
N VAL A 75 5.88 15.92 5.36
CA VAL A 75 5.44 15.19 6.55
C VAL A 75 4.22 15.93 7.09
N ARG A 76 3.04 15.45 6.74
CA ARG A 76 1.80 16.02 7.25
C ARG A 76 1.74 15.79 8.77
N VAL A 77 1.85 16.89 9.50
CA VAL A 77 1.60 16.85 10.95
C VAL A 77 0.09 16.74 11.13
N ILE A 78 -0.36 15.61 11.66
CA ILE A 78 -1.77 15.37 11.97
C ILE A 78 -2.00 15.92 13.37
N SER A 79 -2.84 16.94 13.50
CA SER A 79 -3.20 17.51 14.78
C SER A 79 -4.13 16.61 15.58
N ALA A 80 -4.27 16.88 16.89
CA ALA A 80 -5.24 16.19 17.73
C ALA A 80 -6.68 16.40 17.21
N ASN A 81 -6.97 17.58 16.68
CA ASN A 81 -8.26 17.89 16.08
C ASN A 81 -8.54 17.07 14.82
N ASP A 82 -7.55 16.92 13.91
CA ASP A 82 -7.68 16.05 12.73
C ASP A 82 -7.95 14.60 13.11
N ALA A 83 -7.31 14.13 14.19
CA ALA A 83 -7.50 12.78 14.70
C ALA A 83 -8.92 12.59 15.27
N ALA A 84 -9.43 13.57 16.02
CA ALA A 84 -10.77 13.55 16.58
C ALA A 84 -11.84 13.61 15.48
N GLN A 85 -11.65 14.45 14.47
CA GLN A 85 -12.55 14.52 13.30
C GLN A 85 -12.57 13.20 12.53
N LEU A 86 -11.41 12.57 12.31
CA LEU A 86 -11.33 11.25 11.70
C LEU A 86 -12.08 10.20 12.52
N GLN A 87 -11.95 10.24 13.84
CA GLN A 87 -12.63 9.29 14.72
C GLN A 87 -14.15 9.41 14.60
N SER A 88 -14.68 10.64 14.60
CA SER A 88 -16.11 10.89 14.42
C SER A 88 -16.62 10.45 13.06
N LEU A 89 -15.87 10.77 11.99
CA LEU A 89 -16.21 10.37 10.63
C LEU A 89 -16.19 8.84 10.46
N LEU A 90 -15.18 8.16 11.01
CA LEU A 90 -15.12 6.70 10.96
C LEU A 90 -16.26 6.06 11.76
N ALA A 91 -16.66 6.61 12.90
CA ALA A 91 -17.78 6.09 13.69
C ALA A 91 -19.08 6.19 12.89
N GLU A 92 -19.34 7.33 12.26
CA GLU A 92 -20.50 7.55 11.41
C GLU A 92 -20.54 6.59 10.20
N LEU A 93 -19.45 6.56 9.43
CA LEU A 93 -19.35 5.73 8.23
C LEU A 93 -19.39 4.23 8.56
N HIS A 94 -18.72 3.83 9.65
CA HIS A 94 -18.72 2.45 10.07
C HIS A 94 -20.11 1.97 10.50
N ALA A 95 -20.85 2.76 11.27
CA ALA A 95 -22.23 2.46 11.65
C ALA A 95 -23.13 2.34 10.40
N LEU A 96 -23.07 3.34 9.50
CA LEU A 96 -23.84 3.37 8.26
C LEU A 96 -23.61 2.12 7.40
N TRP A 97 -22.36 1.69 7.24
CA TRP A 97 -22.02 0.59 6.33
C TRP A 97 -22.13 -0.79 6.98
N VAL A 98 -21.95 -0.92 8.29
CA VAL A 98 -22.24 -2.18 9.02
C VAL A 98 -23.71 -2.53 8.88
N ASP A 99 -24.59 -1.56 9.04
CA ASP A 99 -26.04 -1.74 8.90
C ASP A 99 -26.42 -2.17 7.47
N ARG A 100 -25.91 -1.45 6.46
CA ARG A 100 -26.16 -1.75 5.04
C ARG A 100 -25.59 -3.11 4.59
N LEU A 101 -24.53 -3.57 5.21
CA LEU A 101 -23.91 -4.85 4.91
C LEU A 101 -24.51 -6.01 5.70
N VAL A 102 -25.45 -5.71 6.62
CA VAL A 102 -26.05 -6.70 7.54
C VAL A 102 -24.95 -7.50 8.24
N GLU A 103 -23.93 -6.81 8.73
CA GLU A 103 -22.80 -7.44 9.41
C GLU A 103 -22.99 -7.42 10.93
N PRO A 104 -22.67 -8.51 11.62
CA PRO A 104 -22.59 -8.48 13.08
C PRO A 104 -21.57 -7.44 13.55
N ALA A 105 -21.76 -6.96 14.77
CA ALA A 105 -20.88 -5.95 15.37
C ALA A 105 -19.38 -6.25 15.14
N THR A 106 -18.70 -5.27 14.61
CA THR A 106 -17.24 -5.31 14.41
C THR A 106 -16.59 -4.27 15.30
N THR A 107 -15.41 -4.59 15.81
CA THR A 107 -14.59 -3.61 16.52
C THR A 107 -13.61 -2.95 15.57
N TRP A 108 -13.36 -1.68 15.77
CA TRP A 108 -12.36 -0.97 14.99
C TRP A 108 -11.51 -0.04 15.85
N LYS A 109 -10.35 0.37 15.32
CA LYS A 109 -9.43 1.31 15.94
C LYS A 109 -8.62 2.06 14.90
N ILE A 110 -8.06 3.19 15.31
CA ILE A 110 -7.11 3.97 14.50
C ILE A 110 -5.69 3.67 14.96
N ARG A 111 -4.77 3.55 14.01
CA ARG A 111 -3.33 3.45 14.24
C ARG A 111 -2.56 4.21 13.18
N ARG A 112 -1.38 4.75 13.50
CA ARG A 112 -0.47 5.26 12.48
C ARG A 112 0.10 4.07 11.70
N MET A 113 -0.21 3.99 10.41
CA MET A 113 0.30 2.97 9.50
C MET A 113 1.05 3.65 8.34
N LYS A 114 2.19 3.08 7.91
CA LYS A 114 3.06 3.67 6.88
C LYS A 114 2.70 3.24 5.45
N THR A 115 2.10 2.08 5.28
CA THR A 115 1.95 1.42 3.97
C THR A 115 0.55 0.92 3.67
N ARG A 116 -0.43 1.21 4.52
CA ARG A 116 -1.82 0.75 4.35
C ARG A 116 -2.79 1.78 4.89
N TRP A 117 -3.92 1.92 4.23
CA TRP A 117 -5.03 2.78 4.65
C TRP A 117 -5.96 2.08 5.64
N GLY A 118 -6.08 0.75 5.52
CA GLY A 118 -6.85 -0.09 6.42
C GLY A 118 -6.32 -1.52 6.48
N VAL A 119 -6.75 -2.29 7.44
CA VAL A 119 -6.51 -3.74 7.58
C VAL A 119 -7.70 -4.38 8.28
N CYS A 120 -8.30 -5.39 7.65
CA CYS A 120 -9.34 -6.22 8.25
C CYS A 120 -8.75 -7.56 8.74
N ASN A 121 -8.96 -7.86 10.01
CA ASN A 121 -8.82 -9.22 10.54
C ASN A 121 -10.22 -9.85 10.55
N TYR A 122 -10.56 -10.57 9.50
CA TYR A 122 -11.90 -11.15 9.32
C TYR A 122 -12.21 -12.26 10.35
N VAL A 123 -11.18 -12.98 10.84
CA VAL A 123 -11.34 -14.03 11.86
C VAL A 123 -11.77 -13.42 13.19
N ARG A 124 -11.11 -12.33 13.61
CA ARG A 124 -11.40 -11.62 14.85
C ARG A 124 -12.44 -10.51 14.68
N ARG A 125 -12.96 -10.31 13.48
CA ARG A 125 -13.89 -9.24 13.12
C ARG A 125 -13.40 -7.87 13.61
N ARG A 126 -12.11 -7.58 13.40
CA ARG A 126 -11.48 -6.34 13.85
C ARG A 126 -10.86 -5.59 12.68
N ILE A 127 -11.19 -4.32 12.56
CA ILE A 127 -10.65 -3.44 11.54
C ILE A 127 -9.69 -2.41 12.19
N THR A 128 -8.59 -2.13 11.53
CA THR A 128 -7.67 -1.05 11.90
C THR A 128 -7.58 -0.07 10.75
N TYR A 129 -7.93 1.19 11.01
CA TYR A 129 -7.84 2.28 10.05
C TYR A 129 -6.56 3.09 10.28
N SER A 130 -6.00 3.63 9.20
CA SER A 130 -4.81 4.46 9.28
C SER A 130 -5.13 5.87 9.75
N LEU A 131 -4.34 6.39 10.70
CA LEU A 131 -4.39 7.79 11.10
C LEU A 131 -4.09 8.74 9.90
N MET A 132 -3.40 8.26 8.88
CA MET A 132 -3.10 9.03 7.66
C MET A 132 -4.36 9.39 6.84
N LEU A 133 -5.52 8.81 7.15
CA LEU A 133 -6.83 9.20 6.60
C LEU A 133 -7.33 10.55 7.15
N ALA A 134 -6.75 11.04 8.25
CA ALA A 134 -7.17 12.30 8.85
C ALA A 134 -7.08 13.45 7.84
N GLY A 135 -8.14 14.25 7.74
CA GLY A 135 -8.30 15.35 6.78
C GLY A 135 -8.28 14.95 5.31
N MET A 136 -8.50 13.70 4.99
CA MET A 136 -8.83 13.29 3.64
C MET A 136 -10.30 13.59 3.32
N PRO A 137 -10.66 13.76 2.03
CA PRO A 137 -12.04 13.86 1.60
C PRO A 137 -12.86 12.67 2.10
N ARG A 138 -14.10 12.95 2.53
CA ARG A 138 -15.04 11.97 3.08
C ARG A 138 -15.15 10.71 2.20
N GLU A 139 -15.30 10.91 0.89
CA GLU A 139 -15.46 9.82 -0.07
C GLU A 139 -14.25 8.86 -0.12
N LEU A 140 -13.03 9.34 0.15
CA LEU A 140 -11.84 8.49 0.22
C LEU A 140 -11.81 7.69 1.53
N VAL A 141 -12.24 8.30 2.64
CA VAL A 141 -12.37 7.59 3.93
C VAL A 141 -13.46 6.54 3.83
N GLU A 142 -14.60 6.88 3.24
CA GLU A 142 -15.72 5.97 3.00
C GLU A 142 -15.31 4.77 2.13
N TYR A 143 -14.56 5.01 1.06
CA TYR A 143 -14.00 3.92 0.25
C TYR A 143 -13.18 2.93 1.10
N VAL A 144 -12.33 3.42 2.00
CA VAL A 144 -11.53 2.54 2.86
C VAL A 144 -12.43 1.78 3.84
N VAL A 145 -13.45 2.42 4.41
CA VAL A 145 -14.41 1.76 5.31
C VAL A 145 -15.15 0.62 4.60
N VAL A 146 -15.71 0.89 3.42
CA VAL A 146 -16.43 -0.12 2.62
C VAL A 146 -15.48 -1.25 2.20
N HIS A 147 -14.25 -0.93 1.80
CA HIS A 147 -13.22 -1.89 1.43
C HIS A 147 -12.90 -2.87 2.57
N GLU A 148 -12.63 -2.34 3.76
CA GLU A 148 -12.27 -3.19 4.92
C GLU A 148 -13.48 -3.99 5.44
N LEU A 149 -14.68 -3.43 5.42
CA LEU A 149 -15.89 -4.16 5.76
C LEU A 149 -16.20 -5.27 4.74
N THR A 150 -15.94 -5.04 3.45
CA THR A 150 -16.12 -6.06 2.40
C THR A 150 -15.23 -7.27 2.63
N HIS A 151 -14.06 -7.10 3.26
CA HIS A 151 -13.20 -8.23 3.63
C HIS A 151 -13.80 -9.19 4.66
N LEU A 152 -14.84 -8.80 5.37
CA LEU A 152 -15.60 -9.70 6.24
C LEU A 152 -16.41 -10.74 5.43
N LYS A 153 -16.73 -10.43 4.17
CA LYS A 153 -17.49 -11.30 3.24
C LYS A 153 -16.59 -11.97 2.19
N ALA A 154 -15.51 -11.29 1.79
CA ALA A 154 -14.62 -11.75 0.75
C ALA A 154 -13.15 -11.46 1.14
N HIS A 155 -12.41 -12.49 1.51
CA HIS A 155 -11.08 -12.38 2.13
C HIS A 155 -9.97 -11.91 1.17
N GLY A 156 -10.17 -12.04 -0.14
CA GLY A 156 -9.24 -11.58 -1.17
C GLY A 156 -9.89 -10.53 -2.08
N HIS A 157 -9.13 -9.97 -3.04
CA HIS A 157 -9.61 -8.98 -4.00
C HIS A 157 -10.11 -9.59 -5.32
N GLY A 158 -10.51 -10.86 -5.30
CA GLY A 158 -11.03 -11.60 -6.46
C GLY A 158 -12.42 -11.14 -6.92
N PRO A 159 -13.05 -11.86 -7.87
CA PRO A 159 -14.33 -11.47 -8.46
C PRO A 159 -15.44 -11.23 -7.44
N ARG A 160 -15.51 -12.05 -6.39
CA ARG A 160 -16.49 -11.90 -5.31
C ARG A 160 -16.33 -10.57 -4.57
N PHE A 161 -15.10 -10.17 -4.24
CA PHE A 161 -14.82 -8.88 -3.61
C PHE A 161 -15.22 -7.72 -4.52
N GLN A 162 -14.86 -7.81 -5.81
CA GLN A 162 -15.18 -6.78 -6.78
C GLN A 162 -16.69 -6.62 -6.95
N ALA A 163 -17.45 -7.71 -7.04
CA ALA A 163 -18.90 -7.67 -7.10
C ALA A 163 -19.53 -7.00 -5.88
N TYR A 164 -19.00 -7.26 -4.68
CA TYR A 164 -19.44 -6.57 -3.47
C TYR A 164 -19.15 -5.07 -3.50
N MET A 165 -17.97 -4.68 -3.99
CA MET A 165 -17.59 -3.26 -4.12
C MET A 165 -18.42 -2.57 -5.20
N ASP A 166 -18.61 -3.19 -6.36
CA ASP A 166 -19.39 -2.65 -7.48
C ASP A 166 -20.85 -2.38 -7.09
N ALA A 167 -21.45 -3.27 -6.29
CA ALA A 167 -22.82 -3.11 -5.85
C ALA A 167 -23.02 -2.01 -4.79
N ARG A 168 -21.97 -1.63 -4.04
CA ARG A 168 -22.06 -0.72 -2.90
C ARG A 168 -21.45 0.64 -3.14
N LEU A 169 -20.36 0.67 -3.87
CA LEU A 169 -19.62 1.87 -4.18
C LEU A 169 -19.12 1.80 -5.64
N PRO A 170 -20.00 1.99 -6.64
CA PRO A 170 -19.66 1.79 -8.06
C PRO A 170 -18.38 2.52 -8.51
N GLU A 171 -18.09 3.67 -7.90
CA GLU A 171 -16.92 4.50 -8.21
C GLU A 171 -15.62 4.05 -7.51
N TRP A 172 -15.63 2.95 -6.77
CA TRP A 172 -14.51 2.53 -5.92
C TRP A 172 -13.17 2.44 -6.66
N ARG A 173 -13.17 2.11 -7.96
CA ARG A 173 -11.94 2.03 -8.76
C ARG A 173 -11.29 3.40 -8.94
N THR A 174 -12.11 4.42 -9.15
CA THR A 174 -11.67 5.83 -9.24
C THR A 174 -11.17 6.33 -7.89
N LEU A 175 -11.90 6.07 -6.82
CA LEU A 175 -11.52 6.43 -5.45
C LEU A 175 -10.20 5.76 -5.05
N ARG A 176 -10.02 4.48 -5.39
CA ARG A 176 -8.76 3.76 -5.19
C ARG A 176 -7.59 4.41 -5.92
N LYS A 177 -7.76 4.81 -7.17
CA LYS A 177 -6.73 5.52 -7.93
C LYS A 177 -6.38 6.85 -7.27
N ARG A 178 -7.38 7.65 -6.91
CA ARG A 178 -7.19 8.95 -6.23
C ARG A 178 -6.46 8.79 -4.90
N LEU A 179 -6.79 7.77 -4.12
CA LEU A 179 -6.15 7.50 -2.84
C LEU A 179 -4.67 7.11 -3.02
N ASN A 180 -4.37 6.24 -3.98
CA ASN A 180 -3.00 5.80 -4.27
C ASN A 180 -2.12 6.90 -4.88
N HIS A 181 -2.69 7.82 -5.67
CA HIS A 181 -1.94 8.95 -6.22
C HIS A 181 -1.55 10.00 -5.17
N ARG A 182 -2.16 9.99 -3.97
CA ARG A 182 -1.79 10.88 -2.87
C ARG A 182 -0.61 10.38 -2.04
N GLU A 183 -0.26 9.11 -2.19
CA GLU A 183 0.97 8.53 -1.59
C GLU A 183 2.21 8.73 -2.47
N SER A 184 2.03 9.28 -3.66
CA SER A 184 3.10 9.41 -4.66
C SER A 184 3.72 10.81 -4.66
#